data_9b94600a73ab2b7fe7082140a15468fd
#
_entry.id   9b94600a73ab2b7fe7082140a15468fd
#
_cell.length_a   1.000
_cell.length_b   1.000
_cell.length_c   1.000
_cell.angle_alpha   90.00
_cell.angle_beta   90.00
_cell.angle_gamma   90.00
#
_symmetry.space_group_name_H-M   'P 1'
#
loop_
_entity.id
_entity.type
_entity.pdbx_description
1 polymer ?
#
loop_
_entity_poly.entity_id
_entity_poly.type
_entity_poly.pdbx_seq_one_letter_code
_entity_poly.pdbx_strand_id
1 'polypeptide(L)'
;GMFSHGYLVSDNDKRLAKHAAIESEANKRGKVVLMRGEMDGELFEMGWSNRNIPQALYWSGLFASHGRLDIWNVPTKALKDKANWPALVFFNKYAGYRNASTAPAAFCALRDGLDASDFDRFPATKFGGKPENKKDAERYLKIAQEYAAYGARMEDPEKATGGGMINRKAKGPNDVGWGTVPGNYSRFLTQIDPGSGDVGRWNIDESIYGRFGRAFEHQSGKKQMRFQLDPVFNSKMAKVTVTYLDKGTGVWSLGVPGKDGTRIENSNSGEWKTKSVLLPEVSEIVLNYVSGEDTVFHLIEVKKTP
;
A
#
# COMPACT_ATOMS: atom_id res chain seq x y z
N GLY A 1 -25.19 9.60 -3.48
CA GLY A 1 -23.74 9.44 -3.32
C GLY A 1 -23.45 8.78 -1.97
N MET A 2 -22.44 7.95 -1.92
CA MET A 2 -21.93 7.41 -0.65
C MET A 2 -20.70 8.20 -0.24
N PHE A 3 -20.66 8.60 1.02
CA PHE A 3 -19.52 9.24 1.63
C PHE A 3 -18.73 8.21 2.43
N SER A 4 -17.43 8.30 2.39
CA SER A 4 -16.55 7.51 3.22
C SER A 4 -15.57 8.43 3.94
N HIS A 5 -15.67 8.50 5.25
CA HIS A 5 -14.71 9.17 6.13
C HIS A 5 -13.66 8.16 6.60
N GLY A 6 -12.49 8.63 6.95
CA GLY A 6 -11.47 7.80 7.59
C GLY A 6 -10.66 6.94 6.63
N TYR A 7 -10.10 7.55 5.62
CA TYR A 7 -9.31 6.89 4.57
C TYR A 7 -8.04 6.20 5.02
N LEU A 8 -7.56 6.47 6.17
CA LEU A 8 -6.30 5.91 6.63
C LEU A 8 -6.49 4.71 7.55
N VAL A 9 -7.73 4.47 7.96
CA VAL A 9 -7.99 3.61 9.10
C VAL A 9 -9.35 2.97 9.01
N SER A 10 -9.52 1.82 8.44
CA SER A 10 -10.70 1.01 8.67
C SER A 10 -10.71 -0.30 7.93
N ASP A 11 -11.64 -1.10 8.30
CA ASP A 11 -12.02 -2.35 7.69
C ASP A 11 -12.31 -2.17 6.18
N ASN A 12 -11.24 -2.21 5.38
CA ASN A 12 -11.30 -2.04 3.94
C ASN A 12 -12.16 -3.08 3.26
N ASP A 13 -12.07 -4.34 3.71
CA ASP A 13 -12.74 -5.44 3.04
C ASP A 13 -14.25 -5.31 3.17
N LYS A 14 -14.74 -4.93 4.35
CA LYS A 14 -16.17 -4.65 4.56
C LYS A 14 -16.67 -3.47 3.74
N ARG A 15 -15.86 -2.42 3.61
CA ARG A 15 -16.23 -1.26 2.78
C ARG A 15 -16.22 -1.59 1.31
N LEU A 16 -15.19 -2.27 0.82
CA LEU A 16 -15.12 -2.72 -0.57
C LEU A 16 -16.27 -3.65 -0.92
N ALA A 17 -16.61 -4.60 -0.05
CA ALA A 17 -17.76 -5.49 -0.23
C ALA A 17 -19.09 -4.72 -0.28
N LYS A 18 -19.26 -3.72 0.61
CA LYS A 18 -20.45 -2.86 0.60
C LYS A 18 -20.56 -2.02 -0.67
N HIS A 19 -19.44 -1.44 -1.12
CA HIS A 19 -19.39 -0.68 -2.38
C HIS A 19 -19.74 -1.58 -3.57
N ALA A 20 -19.14 -2.76 -3.66
CA ALA A 20 -19.43 -3.72 -4.72
C ALA A 20 -20.89 -4.17 -4.74
N ALA A 21 -21.48 -4.40 -3.57
CA ALA A 21 -22.92 -4.77 -3.46
C ALA A 21 -23.85 -3.67 -3.96
N ILE A 22 -23.56 -2.40 -3.59
CA ILE A 22 -24.36 -1.26 -4.03
C ILE A 22 -24.21 -1.05 -5.54
N GLU A 23 -23.00 -1.16 -6.08
CA GLU A 23 -22.75 -1.06 -7.51
C GLU A 23 -23.47 -2.17 -8.28
N SER A 24 -23.40 -3.41 -7.81
CA SER A 24 -24.09 -4.55 -8.41
C SER A 24 -25.61 -4.34 -8.45
N GLU A 25 -26.19 -3.89 -7.35
CA GLU A 25 -27.65 -3.65 -7.27
C GLU A 25 -28.08 -2.47 -8.17
N ALA A 26 -27.28 -1.42 -8.24
CA ALA A 26 -27.56 -0.30 -9.14
C ALA A 26 -27.48 -0.73 -10.61
N ASN A 27 -26.49 -1.51 -10.98
CA ASN A 27 -26.31 -2.03 -12.33
C ASN A 27 -27.50 -2.90 -12.78
N LYS A 28 -28.05 -3.74 -11.90
CA LYS A 28 -29.28 -4.50 -12.17
C LYS A 28 -30.48 -3.61 -12.52
N ARG A 29 -30.49 -2.39 -12.01
CA ARG A 29 -31.55 -1.39 -12.25
C ARG A 29 -31.20 -0.42 -13.38
N GLY A 30 -30.14 -0.66 -14.15
CA GLY A 30 -29.66 0.25 -15.20
C GLY A 30 -29.19 1.61 -14.66
N LYS A 31 -28.75 1.66 -13.40
CA LYS A 31 -28.26 2.89 -12.76
C LYS A 31 -26.75 2.87 -12.60
N VAL A 32 -26.13 4.04 -12.70
CA VAL A 32 -24.71 4.25 -12.40
C VAL A 32 -24.61 4.88 -11.03
N VAL A 33 -23.80 4.27 -10.16
CA VAL A 33 -23.44 4.83 -8.85
C VAL A 33 -22.05 5.40 -8.93
N LEU A 34 -21.87 6.67 -8.59
CA LEU A 34 -20.57 7.29 -8.41
C LEU A 34 -20.18 7.18 -6.94
N MET A 35 -19.03 6.54 -6.71
CA MET A 35 -18.47 6.40 -5.37
C MET A 35 -17.65 7.64 -5.04
N ARG A 36 -18.07 8.35 -4.01
CA ARG A 36 -17.41 9.57 -3.56
C ARG A 36 -16.76 9.36 -2.21
N GLY A 37 -15.54 9.81 -2.11
CA GLY A 37 -14.82 9.91 -0.85
C GLY A 37 -14.44 11.33 -0.51
N GLU A 38 -14.26 11.58 0.77
CA GLU A 38 -13.97 12.90 1.30
C GLU A 38 -12.78 12.84 2.26
N MET A 39 -11.88 13.80 2.12
CA MET A 39 -10.83 14.07 3.07
C MET A 39 -11.16 15.40 3.75
N ASP A 40 -11.76 15.33 4.92
CA ASP A 40 -12.19 16.49 5.68
C ASP A 40 -11.03 17.32 6.19
N GLY A 41 -11.30 18.61 6.42
CA GLY A 41 -10.34 19.52 7.05
C GLY A 41 -9.85 19.03 8.40
N GLU A 42 -10.69 18.34 9.15
CA GLU A 42 -10.37 17.75 10.45
C GLU A 42 -9.25 16.70 10.37
N LEU A 43 -9.12 15.96 9.26
CA LEU A 43 -8.02 15.01 9.06
C LEU A 43 -6.66 15.70 9.02
N PHE A 44 -6.60 16.98 8.59
CA PHE A 44 -5.38 17.77 8.62
C PHE A 44 -5.02 18.30 10.00
N GLU A 45 -5.91 18.17 10.96
CA GLU A 45 -5.68 18.57 12.36
C GLU A 45 -5.24 17.38 13.22
N MET A 46 -5.24 16.17 12.64
CA MET A 46 -4.82 14.96 13.32
C MET A 46 -3.31 14.79 13.27
N GLY A 47 -2.67 14.74 14.43
CA GLY A 47 -1.29 14.29 14.69
C GLY A 47 -0.33 14.39 13.51
N TRP A 48 0.06 13.27 12.97
CA TRP A 48 1.01 13.17 11.87
C TRP A 48 0.52 13.82 10.56
N SER A 49 -0.75 13.74 10.24
CA SER A 49 -1.29 14.29 8.99
C SER A 49 -1.19 15.81 8.94
N ASN A 50 -1.28 16.48 10.07
CA ASN A 50 -1.05 17.92 10.16
C ASN A 50 0.42 18.30 9.96
N ARG A 51 1.34 17.43 10.36
CA ARG A 51 2.79 17.67 10.21
C ARG A 51 3.27 17.42 8.79
N ASN A 52 2.61 16.52 8.06
CA ASN A 52 2.99 16.18 6.69
C ASN A 52 1.75 15.96 5.81
N ILE A 53 1.16 17.06 5.37
CA ILE A 53 -0.03 17.04 4.51
C ILE A 53 0.22 16.30 3.18
N PRO A 54 1.32 16.52 2.46
CA PRO A 54 1.60 15.80 1.21
C PRO A 54 1.59 14.28 1.38
N GLN A 55 2.15 13.79 2.48
CA GLN A 55 2.13 12.36 2.78
C GLN A 55 0.73 11.85 3.10
N ALA A 56 -0.02 12.57 3.94
CA ALA A 56 -1.39 12.21 4.28
C ALA A 56 -2.25 12.09 3.01
N LEU A 57 -2.11 13.05 2.10
CA LEU A 57 -2.77 13.05 0.81
C LEU A 57 -2.31 11.89 -0.08
N TYR A 58 -1.01 11.62 -0.12
CA TYR A 58 -0.49 10.51 -0.92
C TYR A 58 -1.11 9.17 -0.50
N TRP A 59 -1.15 8.90 0.79
CA TRP A 59 -1.76 7.67 1.32
C TRP A 59 -3.26 7.63 1.11
N SER A 60 -3.93 8.76 1.30
CA SER A 60 -5.36 8.86 1.04
C SER A 60 -5.68 8.65 -0.44
N GLY A 61 -4.82 9.13 -1.35
CA GLY A 61 -4.94 8.90 -2.78
C GLY A 61 -4.75 7.43 -3.17
N LEU A 62 -3.77 6.74 -2.58
CA LEU A 62 -3.60 5.30 -2.74
C LEU A 62 -4.84 4.53 -2.29
N PHE A 63 -5.34 4.87 -1.10
CA PHE A 63 -6.54 4.26 -0.54
C PHE A 63 -7.79 4.55 -1.36
N ALA A 64 -8.00 5.80 -1.77
CA ALA A 64 -9.13 6.19 -2.59
C ALA A 64 -9.16 5.43 -3.93
N SER A 65 -7.98 5.25 -4.53
CA SER A 65 -7.82 4.46 -5.76
C SER A 65 -8.10 2.98 -5.54
N HIS A 66 -7.59 2.40 -4.44
CA HIS A 66 -7.90 1.03 -4.01
C HIS A 66 -9.39 0.85 -3.74
N GLY A 67 -10.01 1.79 -3.03
CA GLY A 67 -11.43 1.81 -2.69
C GLY A 67 -12.37 2.05 -3.86
N ARG A 68 -11.86 2.16 -5.09
CA ARG A 68 -12.63 2.36 -6.32
C ARG A 68 -13.47 3.64 -6.29
N LEU A 69 -12.97 4.70 -5.66
CA LEU A 69 -13.66 5.98 -5.69
C LEU A 69 -13.60 6.59 -7.10
N ASP A 70 -14.71 7.14 -7.53
CA ASP A 70 -14.79 7.92 -8.77
C ASP A 70 -14.47 9.39 -8.51
N ILE A 71 -14.79 9.85 -7.31
CA ILE A 71 -14.62 11.24 -6.88
C ILE A 71 -13.93 11.25 -5.51
N TRP A 72 -12.85 12.01 -5.41
CA TRP A 72 -12.14 12.24 -4.17
C TRP A 72 -12.12 13.73 -3.84
N ASN A 73 -12.88 14.11 -2.83
CA ASN A 73 -12.92 15.49 -2.37
C ASN A 73 -11.72 15.76 -1.48
N VAL A 74 -11.01 16.82 -1.81
CA VAL A 74 -9.83 17.31 -1.09
C VAL A 74 -10.05 18.77 -0.75
N PRO A 75 -9.68 19.25 0.43
CA PRO A 75 -9.80 20.66 0.79
C PRO A 75 -9.08 21.57 -0.19
N THR A 76 -9.70 22.68 -0.57
CA THR A 76 -9.14 23.64 -1.53
C THR A 76 -7.75 24.14 -1.15
N LYS A 77 -7.48 24.30 0.16
CA LYS A 77 -6.14 24.70 0.64
C LYS A 77 -5.06 23.70 0.24
N ALA A 78 -5.38 22.40 0.20
CA ALA A 78 -4.44 21.37 -0.20
C ALA A 78 -4.13 21.40 -1.71
N LEU A 79 -5.09 21.83 -2.54
CA LEU A 79 -4.90 21.93 -3.98
C LEU A 79 -3.94 23.05 -4.40
N LYS A 80 -3.79 24.07 -3.56
CA LYS A 80 -2.91 25.21 -3.82
C LYS A 80 -1.44 24.89 -3.68
N ASP A 81 -1.09 23.87 -2.90
CA ASP A 81 0.29 23.44 -2.69
C ASP A 81 0.67 22.38 -3.73
N LYS A 82 1.68 22.71 -4.55
CA LYS A 82 2.20 21.80 -5.59
C LYS A 82 2.78 20.51 -5.03
N ALA A 83 3.24 20.49 -3.79
CA ALA A 83 3.73 19.29 -3.12
C ALA A 83 2.65 18.21 -2.99
N ASN A 84 1.37 18.60 -3.03
CA ASN A 84 0.23 17.69 -2.94
C ASN A 84 -0.19 17.10 -4.30
N TRP A 85 0.24 17.70 -5.41
CA TRP A 85 -0.21 17.30 -6.75
C TRP A 85 0.09 15.86 -7.13
N PRO A 86 1.22 15.25 -6.76
CA PRO A 86 1.48 13.84 -7.06
C PRO A 86 0.39 12.89 -6.57
N ALA A 87 -0.19 13.15 -5.40
CA ALA A 87 -1.30 12.35 -4.87
C ALA A 87 -2.57 12.48 -5.74
N LEU A 88 -2.87 13.70 -6.18
CA LEU A 88 -4.02 13.98 -7.04
C LEU A 88 -3.84 13.36 -8.42
N VAL A 89 -2.65 13.49 -9.00
CA VAL A 89 -2.29 12.87 -10.28
C VAL A 89 -2.40 11.34 -10.18
N PHE A 90 -1.93 10.77 -9.08
CA PHE A 90 -2.06 9.33 -8.84
C PHE A 90 -3.52 8.90 -8.80
N PHE A 91 -4.34 9.56 -8.00
CA PHE A 91 -5.77 9.26 -7.92
C PHE A 91 -6.45 9.36 -9.29
N ASN A 92 -6.23 10.46 -10.01
CA ASN A 92 -6.85 10.70 -11.33
C ASN A 92 -6.47 9.66 -12.38
N LYS A 93 -5.32 9.01 -12.24
CA LYS A 93 -4.90 7.92 -13.12
C LYS A 93 -5.85 6.71 -13.05
N TYR A 94 -6.50 6.51 -11.90
CA TYR A 94 -7.34 5.34 -11.62
C TYR A 94 -8.82 5.67 -11.43
N ALA A 95 -9.16 6.95 -11.25
CA ALA A 95 -10.54 7.39 -11.04
C ALA A 95 -11.43 7.06 -12.25
N GLY A 96 -12.64 6.60 -12.00
CA GLY A 96 -13.64 6.30 -13.04
C GLY A 96 -13.41 5.00 -13.81
N TYR A 97 -12.26 4.35 -13.70
CA TYR A 97 -12.02 3.05 -14.33
C TYR A 97 -12.51 1.91 -13.44
N ARG A 98 -13.67 1.37 -13.76
CA ARG A 98 -14.32 0.27 -13.00
C ARG A 98 -13.91 -1.09 -13.51
N ASN A 99 -13.55 -1.19 -14.78
CA ASN A 99 -13.20 -2.42 -15.45
C ASN A 99 -11.71 -2.39 -15.87
N ALA A 100 -10.99 -3.45 -15.57
CA ALA A 100 -9.58 -3.60 -15.91
C ALA A 100 -9.35 -3.60 -17.45
N SER A 101 -10.32 -4.02 -18.25
CA SER A 101 -10.21 -4.01 -19.71
C SER A 101 -10.03 -2.59 -20.28
N THR A 102 -10.73 -1.62 -19.72
CA THR A 102 -10.69 -0.20 -20.15
C THR A 102 -9.67 0.63 -19.37
N ALA A 103 -9.19 0.13 -18.23
CA ALA A 103 -8.23 0.84 -17.41
C ALA A 103 -6.88 0.97 -18.14
N PRO A 104 -6.25 2.16 -18.13
CA PRO A 104 -4.93 2.37 -18.76
C PRO A 104 -3.78 1.84 -17.90
N ALA A 105 -4.03 1.64 -16.61
CA ALA A 105 -3.02 1.24 -15.64
C ALA A 105 -3.60 0.38 -14.51
N ALA A 106 -2.70 -0.36 -13.85
CA ALA A 106 -2.95 -1.15 -12.66
C ALA A 106 -1.86 -0.84 -11.63
N PHE A 107 -2.12 -1.05 -10.33
CA PHE A 107 -1.09 -0.90 -9.31
C PHE A 107 -1.29 -1.83 -8.12
N CYS A 108 -0.19 -2.10 -7.43
CA CYS A 108 -0.14 -2.66 -6.09
C CYS A 108 0.85 -1.87 -5.25
N ALA A 109 0.37 -1.15 -4.24
CA ALA A 109 1.19 -0.50 -3.25
C ALA A 109 1.37 -1.46 -2.08
N LEU A 110 2.61 -1.85 -1.86
CA LEU A 110 2.99 -2.79 -0.83
C LEU A 110 2.90 -2.13 0.52
N ARG A 111 2.04 -2.66 1.35
CA ARG A 111 1.83 -2.19 2.70
C ARG A 111 1.66 -3.39 3.60
N ASP A 112 2.45 -3.45 4.62
CA ASP A 112 2.28 -4.41 5.66
C ASP A 112 2.04 -3.66 6.97
N GLY A 113 0.82 -3.72 7.46
CA GLY A 113 0.53 -3.38 8.82
C GLY A 113 0.82 -4.61 9.66
N LEU A 114 1.54 -4.49 10.75
CA LEU A 114 1.74 -5.57 11.68
C LEU A 114 0.38 -5.96 12.29
N ASP A 115 -0.28 -6.94 11.69
CA ASP A 115 -1.53 -7.45 12.23
C ASP A 115 -1.24 -8.51 13.29
N ALA A 116 -1.30 -8.12 14.54
CA ALA A 116 -1.11 -9.03 15.65
C ALA A 116 -2.16 -10.16 15.70
N SER A 117 -3.26 -10.06 14.97
CA SER A 117 -4.24 -11.13 14.85
C SER A 117 -3.85 -12.23 13.86
N ASP A 118 -2.78 -12.02 13.10
CA ASP A 118 -2.17 -13.07 12.26
C ASP A 118 -1.29 -13.97 13.14
N PHE A 119 -1.89 -15.04 13.65
CA PHE A 119 -1.21 -15.99 14.54
C PHE A 119 -0.32 -16.99 13.80
N ASP A 120 -0.48 -17.15 12.50
CA ASP A 120 0.41 -17.97 11.68
C ASP A 120 1.75 -17.26 11.51
N ARG A 121 1.70 -15.97 11.19
CA ARG A 121 2.90 -15.13 11.07
C ARG A 121 3.52 -14.77 12.42
N PHE A 122 2.69 -14.48 13.40
CA PHE A 122 3.10 -14.07 14.74
C PHE A 122 2.57 -15.06 15.80
N PRO A 123 3.20 -16.25 15.96
CA PRO A 123 2.67 -17.30 16.80
C PRO A 123 2.59 -16.90 18.27
N ALA A 124 1.56 -17.36 18.96
CA ALA A 124 1.33 -17.08 20.38
C ALA A 124 2.47 -17.58 21.29
N THR A 125 3.17 -18.62 20.88
CA THR A 125 4.35 -19.15 21.59
C THR A 125 5.48 -18.14 21.71
N LYS A 126 5.60 -17.24 20.74
CA LYS A 126 6.63 -16.19 20.72
C LYS A 126 6.09 -14.84 21.20
N PHE A 127 4.93 -14.45 20.74
CA PHE A 127 4.38 -13.11 20.96
C PHE A 127 3.29 -13.05 22.02
N GLY A 128 2.80 -14.20 22.49
CA GLY A 128 1.69 -14.27 23.44
C GLY A 128 0.35 -13.95 22.78
N GLY A 129 -0.66 -13.69 23.62
CA GLY A 129 -2.01 -13.36 23.20
C GLY A 129 -2.87 -14.58 22.85
N LYS A 130 -4.12 -14.31 22.54
CA LYS A 130 -5.11 -15.31 22.16
C LYS A 130 -5.87 -14.83 20.90
N PRO A 131 -6.24 -15.75 19.99
CA PRO A 131 -6.93 -15.39 18.74
C PRO A 131 -8.22 -14.60 18.94
N GLU A 132 -8.94 -14.82 20.03
CA GLU A 132 -10.16 -14.10 20.37
C GLU A 132 -9.89 -12.66 20.83
N ASN A 133 -8.70 -12.35 21.30
CA ASN A 133 -8.30 -11.00 21.72
C ASN A 133 -7.57 -10.24 20.61
N LYS A 134 -8.32 -9.77 19.62
CA LYS A 134 -7.77 -9.06 18.47
C LYS A 134 -7.13 -7.69 18.79
N LYS A 135 -7.30 -7.17 20.01
CA LYS A 135 -6.79 -5.87 20.45
C LYS A 135 -5.77 -6.01 21.58
N ASP A 136 -4.94 -7.02 21.51
CA ASP A 136 -3.91 -7.29 22.51
C ASP A 136 -2.73 -6.34 22.33
N ALA A 137 -2.71 -5.27 23.12
CA ALA A 137 -1.68 -4.24 23.06
C ALA A 137 -0.29 -4.74 23.40
N GLU A 138 -0.17 -5.70 24.36
CA GLU A 138 1.12 -6.30 24.73
C GLU A 138 1.71 -7.10 23.58
N ARG A 139 0.88 -7.88 22.90
CA ARG A 139 1.25 -8.64 21.72
C ARG A 139 1.74 -7.72 20.60
N TYR A 140 0.98 -6.65 20.29
CA TYR A 140 1.40 -5.64 19.32
C TYR A 140 2.75 -5.03 19.66
N LEU A 141 2.97 -4.70 20.94
CA LEU A 141 4.24 -4.14 21.39
C LEU A 141 5.41 -5.09 21.16
N LYS A 142 5.25 -6.36 21.47
CA LYS A 142 6.29 -7.39 21.25
C LYS A 142 6.63 -7.55 19.77
N ILE A 143 5.62 -7.58 18.91
CA ILE A 143 5.79 -7.63 17.46
C ILE A 143 6.51 -6.37 16.97
N ALA A 144 6.08 -5.19 17.41
CA ALA A 144 6.69 -3.91 17.02
C ALA A 144 8.15 -3.81 17.43
N GLN A 145 8.51 -4.29 18.63
CA GLN A 145 9.89 -4.29 19.10
C GLN A 145 10.79 -5.16 18.23
N GLU A 146 10.31 -6.35 17.83
CA GLU A 146 11.06 -7.20 16.91
C GLU A 146 11.26 -6.57 15.54
N TYR A 147 10.24 -5.89 15.04
CA TYR A 147 10.28 -5.29 13.71
C TYR A 147 10.72 -3.82 13.69
N ALA A 148 11.16 -3.29 14.81
CA ALA A 148 11.64 -1.90 14.90
C ALA A 148 12.81 -1.60 13.94
N ALA A 149 13.67 -2.58 13.69
CA ALA A 149 14.78 -2.44 12.75
C ALA A 149 14.33 -2.21 11.29
N TYR A 150 13.12 -2.66 10.97
CA TYR A 150 12.49 -2.48 9.64
C TYR A 150 11.63 -1.22 9.57
N GLY A 151 11.65 -0.38 10.58
CA GLY A 151 10.91 0.88 10.61
C GLY A 151 9.53 0.79 11.25
N ALA A 152 9.16 -0.35 11.82
CA ALA A 152 7.94 -0.44 12.61
C ALA A 152 8.02 0.47 13.84
N ARG A 153 6.98 1.27 14.06
CA ARG A 153 6.89 2.19 15.20
C ARG A 153 5.51 2.09 15.84
N MET A 154 5.49 2.06 17.16
CA MET A 154 4.28 2.16 17.96
C MET A 154 4.55 3.09 19.14
N GLU A 155 3.84 4.20 19.18
CA GLU A 155 4.00 5.17 20.25
C GLU A 155 3.15 4.82 21.48
N ASP A 156 1.93 4.37 21.25
CA ASP A 156 0.97 4.06 22.29
C ASP A 156 0.10 2.86 21.85
N PRO A 157 0.41 1.65 22.33
CA PRO A 157 -0.29 0.45 21.91
C PRO A 157 -1.79 0.48 22.15
N GLU A 158 -2.23 1.03 23.28
CA GLU A 158 -3.67 1.08 23.60
C GLU A 158 -4.43 1.98 22.64
N LYS A 159 -3.84 3.11 22.26
CA LYS A 159 -4.44 4.03 21.29
C LYS A 159 -4.32 3.53 19.87
N ALA A 160 -3.23 2.88 19.55
CA ALA A 160 -3.02 2.28 18.24
C ALA A 160 -4.04 1.18 17.93
N THR A 161 -4.42 0.39 18.91
CA THR A 161 -5.41 -0.69 18.75
C THR A 161 -6.85 -0.22 18.83
N GLY A 162 -7.08 1.03 19.17
CA GLY A 162 -8.39 1.62 19.46
C GLY A 162 -9.29 1.87 18.27
N GLY A 163 -9.57 0.88 17.44
CA GLY A 163 -10.56 0.98 16.36
C GLY A 163 -10.06 1.48 15.03
N GLY A 164 -8.78 1.40 14.78
CA GLY A 164 -8.22 1.73 13.48
C GLY A 164 -8.13 3.23 13.21
N MET A 165 -8.06 4.05 14.23
CA MET A 165 -7.91 5.49 14.09
C MET A 165 -6.44 5.89 14.03
N ILE A 166 -6.16 6.97 13.31
CA ILE A 166 -4.84 7.59 13.30
C ILE A 166 -4.49 8.03 14.73
N ASN A 167 -3.28 7.73 15.17
CA ASN A 167 -2.82 8.18 16.47
C ASN A 167 -2.62 9.70 16.47
N ARG A 168 -3.52 10.43 17.12
CA ARG A 168 -3.46 11.91 17.24
C ARG A 168 -2.25 12.40 18.02
N LYS A 169 -1.62 11.53 18.81
CA LYS A 169 -0.44 11.85 19.61
C LYS A 169 0.87 11.46 18.94
N ALA A 170 0.83 10.98 17.71
CA ALA A 170 2.00 10.63 16.96
C ALA A 170 3.05 11.75 16.99
N LYS A 171 4.29 11.43 17.29
CA LYS A 171 5.39 12.41 17.39
C LYS A 171 6.08 12.62 16.06
N GLY A 172 6.15 11.58 15.26
CA GLY A 172 6.78 11.60 13.97
C GLY A 172 5.79 11.50 12.83
N PRO A 173 6.16 11.94 11.65
CA PRO A 173 5.33 11.83 10.47
C PRO A 173 5.07 10.37 10.04
N ASN A 174 5.87 9.42 10.55
CA ASN A 174 5.69 7.97 10.33
C ASN A 174 4.81 7.28 11.36
N ASP A 175 4.46 7.95 12.44
CA ASP A 175 3.67 7.37 13.51
C ASP A 175 2.20 7.39 13.15
N VAL A 176 1.79 6.55 12.25
CA VAL A 176 0.38 6.40 11.83
C VAL A 176 -0.42 5.51 12.77
N GLY A 177 0.26 4.95 13.76
CA GLY A 177 -0.35 3.99 14.67
C GLY A 177 -0.61 2.63 14.03
N TRP A 178 -0.95 1.68 14.85
CA TRP A 178 -1.23 0.29 14.47
C TRP A 178 -2.67 0.06 14.05
N GLY A 179 -3.45 1.10 14.06
CA GLY A 179 -4.83 1.03 13.63
C GLY A 179 -5.03 1.04 12.13
N THR A 180 -3.96 1.11 11.34
CA THR A 180 -4.06 0.97 9.89
C THR A 180 -4.34 -0.50 9.57
N VAL A 181 -5.36 -0.73 8.75
CA VAL A 181 -5.69 -2.08 8.30
C VAL A 181 -4.49 -2.65 7.53
N PRO A 182 -4.01 -3.85 7.89
CA PRO A 182 -2.94 -4.50 7.15
C PRO A 182 -3.38 -4.83 5.72
N GLY A 183 -2.39 -5.05 4.87
CA GLY A 183 -2.60 -5.44 3.49
C GLY A 183 -2.32 -4.33 2.48
N ASN A 184 -2.10 -4.76 1.27
CA ASN A 184 -1.72 -3.89 0.17
C ASN A 184 -2.88 -3.01 -0.30
N TYR A 185 -2.58 -1.81 -0.78
CA TYR A 185 -3.51 -1.07 -1.62
C TYR A 185 -3.30 -1.46 -3.07
N SER A 186 -4.35 -1.90 -3.74
CA SER A 186 -4.24 -2.43 -5.09
C SER A 186 -5.42 -2.07 -5.97
N ARG A 187 -5.17 -1.99 -7.29
CA ARG A 187 -6.19 -1.84 -8.32
C ARG A 187 -5.77 -2.61 -9.56
N PHE A 188 -6.52 -3.65 -9.91
CA PHE A 188 -6.27 -4.53 -11.06
C PHE A 188 -4.91 -5.25 -11.06
N LEU A 189 -4.13 -5.14 -9.98
CA LEU A 189 -2.88 -5.84 -9.75
C LEU A 189 -2.86 -6.31 -8.29
N THR A 190 -2.83 -7.60 -8.04
CA THR A 190 -2.89 -8.17 -6.70
C THR A 190 -1.63 -8.97 -6.41
N GLN A 191 -1.03 -8.79 -5.25
CA GLN A 191 0.08 -9.65 -4.81
C GLN A 191 -0.45 -11.04 -4.49
N ILE A 192 0.22 -12.07 -5.03
CA ILE A 192 -0.01 -13.47 -4.71
C ILE A 192 0.83 -13.79 -3.46
N ASP A 193 0.23 -14.49 -2.51
CA ASP A 193 0.91 -14.90 -1.28
C ASP A 193 1.61 -13.73 -0.55
N PRO A 194 0.85 -12.76 -0.05
CA PRO A 194 1.41 -11.55 0.56
C PRO A 194 2.24 -11.81 1.82
N GLY A 195 2.25 -13.02 2.39
CA GLY A 195 3.13 -13.43 3.47
C GLY A 195 4.60 -13.55 3.11
N SER A 196 4.98 -13.36 1.84
CA SER A 196 6.34 -13.55 1.34
C SER A 196 7.30 -12.39 1.60
N GLY A 197 6.89 -11.34 2.27
CA GLY A 197 7.74 -10.19 2.55
C GLY A 197 7.69 -9.77 4.00
N ASP A 198 8.68 -9.03 4.42
CA ASP A 198 8.76 -8.44 5.74
C ASP A 198 8.03 -7.10 5.84
N VAL A 199 7.94 -6.56 7.05
CA VAL A 199 7.38 -5.23 7.31
C VAL A 199 8.17 -4.17 6.56
N GLY A 200 7.46 -3.31 5.88
CA GLY A 200 8.09 -2.24 5.14
C GLY A 200 8.71 -1.17 6.01
N ARG A 201 9.73 -0.54 5.49
CA ARG A 201 10.32 0.66 6.09
C ARG A 201 9.45 1.88 5.86
N TRP A 202 9.47 2.72 6.84
CA TRP A 202 8.86 4.04 6.81
C TRP A 202 9.97 5.05 6.63
N ASN A 203 9.88 5.89 5.64
CA ASN A 203 10.97 6.80 5.28
C ASN A 203 10.45 8.20 4.96
N ILE A 204 9.63 8.74 5.84
CA ILE A 204 9.00 10.02 5.59
C ILE A 204 9.74 11.20 6.18
N ASP A 205 10.65 10.96 7.11
CA ASP A 205 11.50 12.03 7.64
C ASP A 205 12.44 12.55 6.56
N GLU A 206 12.72 11.73 5.55
CA GLU A 206 13.64 12.01 4.43
C GLU A 206 12.91 12.36 3.12
N SER A 207 11.57 12.22 3.08
CA SER A 207 10.77 12.44 1.87
C SER A 207 9.41 13.05 2.22
N ILE A 208 8.92 13.95 1.35
CA ILE A 208 7.55 14.46 1.47
C ILE A 208 6.49 13.36 1.34
N TYR A 209 6.83 12.23 0.71
CA TYR A 209 5.98 11.06 0.62
C TYR A 209 6.57 9.95 1.47
N GLY A 210 6.13 9.84 2.67
CA GLY A 210 6.45 8.66 3.46
C GLY A 210 5.97 7.41 2.76
N ARG A 211 6.88 6.48 2.57
CA ARG A 211 6.61 5.21 1.93
C ARG A 211 6.86 4.09 2.91
N PHE A 212 5.88 3.26 3.08
CA PHE A 212 6.12 1.95 3.60
C PHE A 212 6.16 0.95 2.44
N GLY A 213 6.66 -0.22 2.70
CA GLY A 213 6.81 -1.23 1.68
C GLY A 213 7.01 -2.60 2.30
N ARG A 214 7.46 -3.53 1.49
CA ARG A 214 7.82 -4.87 1.91
C ARG A 214 9.17 -5.25 1.32
N ALA A 215 9.96 -5.97 2.10
CA ALA A 215 11.25 -6.49 1.67
C ALA A 215 11.17 -8.00 1.40
N PHE A 216 12.12 -8.54 0.68
CA PHE A 216 12.40 -9.97 0.77
C PHE A 216 12.82 -10.32 2.19
N GLU A 217 12.68 -11.58 2.54
CA GLU A 217 13.27 -12.20 3.73
C GLU A 217 14.08 -13.43 3.25
N HIS A 218 15.18 -13.18 2.53
CA HIS A 218 15.91 -14.25 1.87
C HIS A 218 16.45 -15.31 2.82
N GLN A 219 16.81 -14.91 4.05
CA GLN A 219 17.27 -15.83 5.08
C GLN A 219 16.18 -16.80 5.55
N SER A 220 14.91 -16.39 5.47
CA SER A 220 13.74 -17.23 5.75
C SER A 220 13.22 -17.97 4.52
N GLY A 221 13.97 -17.92 3.39
CA GLY A 221 13.57 -18.55 2.15
C GLY A 221 12.58 -17.73 1.29
N LYS A 222 12.15 -16.56 1.76
CA LYS A 222 11.20 -15.69 1.05
C LYS A 222 11.94 -14.79 0.05
N LYS A 223 12.20 -15.36 -1.13
CA LYS A 223 13.05 -14.75 -2.17
C LYS A 223 12.27 -14.21 -3.37
N GLN A 224 10.95 -14.24 -3.31
CA GLN A 224 10.12 -13.88 -4.46
C GLN A 224 8.86 -13.14 -4.02
N MET A 225 8.44 -12.15 -4.81
CA MET A 225 7.13 -11.53 -4.73
C MET A 225 6.47 -11.64 -6.12
N ARG A 226 5.23 -12.10 -6.14
CA ARG A 226 4.47 -12.34 -7.36
C ARG A 226 3.22 -11.47 -7.37
N PHE A 227 2.87 -10.95 -8.55
CA PHE A 227 1.74 -10.04 -8.71
C PHE A 227 0.92 -10.47 -9.92
N GLN A 228 -0.35 -10.77 -9.69
CA GLN A 228 -1.31 -11.17 -10.72
C GLN A 228 -2.05 -9.95 -11.24
N LEU A 229 -2.01 -9.71 -12.53
CA LEU A 229 -2.92 -8.77 -13.19
C LEU A 229 -4.34 -9.35 -13.28
N ASP A 230 -5.32 -8.47 -13.21
CA ASP A 230 -6.71 -8.84 -13.49
C ASP A 230 -6.78 -9.49 -14.88
N PRO A 231 -7.45 -10.65 -15.02
CA PRO A 231 -7.46 -11.42 -16.28
C PRO A 231 -7.95 -10.64 -17.50
N VAL A 232 -8.76 -9.61 -17.29
CA VAL A 232 -9.26 -8.78 -18.41
C VAL A 232 -8.41 -7.52 -18.65
N PHE A 233 -7.31 -7.35 -17.91
CA PHE A 233 -6.33 -6.29 -18.16
C PHE A 233 -5.42 -6.64 -19.32
N ASN A 234 -5.95 -6.56 -20.55
CA ASN A 234 -5.23 -6.95 -21.74
C ASN A 234 -4.27 -5.87 -22.23
N SER A 235 -3.01 -6.22 -22.44
CA SER A 235 -2.02 -5.37 -23.11
C SER A 235 -1.01 -6.22 -23.85
N LYS A 236 -0.75 -5.90 -25.12
CA LYS A 236 0.32 -6.55 -25.90
C LYS A 236 1.70 -6.20 -25.33
N MET A 237 1.85 -4.97 -24.87
CA MET A 237 3.04 -4.48 -24.20
C MET A 237 2.61 -3.70 -22.96
N ALA A 238 3.32 -3.88 -21.86
CA ALA A 238 3.10 -3.13 -20.65
C ALA A 238 4.41 -2.55 -20.12
N LYS A 239 4.37 -1.29 -19.71
CA LYS A 239 5.44 -0.68 -18.93
C LYS A 239 5.19 -0.99 -17.46
N VAL A 240 6.04 -1.85 -16.90
CA VAL A 240 6.05 -2.15 -15.46
C VAL A 240 7.05 -1.23 -14.78
N THR A 241 6.60 -0.49 -13.77
CA THR A 241 7.43 0.42 -12.97
C THR A 241 7.39 -0.02 -11.51
N VAL A 242 8.56 -0.22 -10.93
CA VAL A 242 8.72 -0.59 -9.52
C VAL A 242 9.39 0.56 -8.78
N THR A 243 8.79 0.96 -7.66
CA THR A 243 9.40 1.91 -6.70
C THR A 243 10.04 1.11 -5.57
N TYR A 244 11.31 1.32 -5.34
CA TYR A 244 12.10 0.60 -4.34
C TYR A 244 13.02 1.55 -3.57
N LEU A 245 13.41 1.14 -2.37
CA LEU A 245 14.41 1.85 -1.58
C LEU A 245 15.80 1.35 -1.99
N ASP A 246 16.59 2.25 -2.57
CA ASP A 246 17.98 1.99 -2.99
C ASP A 246 18.94 2.05 -1.80
N LYS A 247 18.81 1.06 -0.92
CA LYS A 247 19.64 0.92 0.28
C LYS A 247 20.32 -0.43 0.29
N GLY A 248 21.56 -0.44 0.81
CA GLY A 248 22.39 -1.65 0.86
C GLY A 248 22.90 -2.09 -0.52
N THR A 249 23.37 -3.33 -0.59
CA THR A 249 23.99 -3.94 -1.77
C THR A 249 23.09 -4.99 -2.44
N GLY A 250 21.77 -4.86 -2.26
CA GLY A 250 20.79 -5.80 -2.79
C GLY A 250 20.80 -5.85 -4.32
N VAL A 251 20.69 -7.07 -4.83
CA VAL A 251 20.49 -7.33 -6.26
C VAL A 251 19.20 -8.11 -6.42
N TRP A 252 18.34 -7.63 -7.32
CA TRP A 252 17.04 -8.22 -7.59
C TRP A 252 16.71 -8.19 -9.07
N SER A 253 15.69 -8.90 -9.48
CA SER A 253 15.25 -8.89 -10.88
C SER A 253 13.74 -8.65 -10.98
N LEU A 254 13.34 -8.03 -12.09
CA LEU A 254 11.96 -7.75 -12.49
C LEU A 254 11.67 -8.45 -13.81
N GLY A 255 10.65 -9.29 -13.84
CA GLY A 255 10.28 -10.05 -15.04
C GLY A 255 8.90 -10.67 -14.95
N VAL A 256 8.71 -11.72 -15.76
CA VAL A 256 7.54 -12.59 -15.77
C VAL A 256 7.94 -14.00 -15.37
N PRO A 257 7.02 -14.84 -14.89
CA PRO A 257 7.35 -16.21 -14.48
C PRO A 257 8.03 -17.00 -15.58
N GLY A 258 9.03 -17.79 -15.21
CA GLY A 258 9.72 -18.72 -16.11
C GLY A 258 10.64 -18.07 -17.15
N LYS A 259 10.87 -16.76 -17.08
CA LYS A 259 11.83 -16.05 -17.93
C LYS A 259 12.85 -15.29 -17.09
N ASP A 260 14.04 -15.13 -17.64
CA ASP A 260 15.06 -14.27 -17.03
C ASP A 260 14.54 -12.82 -16.95
N GLY A 261 14.58 -12.26 -15.76
CA GLY A 261 14.16 -10.89 -15.51
C GLY A 261 15.29 -9.88 -15.73
N THR A 262 14.91 -8.62 -15.91
CA THR A 262 15.88 -7.52 -15.89
C THR A 262 16.49 -7.41 -14.51
N ARG A 263 17.81 -7.55 -14.42
CA ARG A 263 18.59 -7.41 -13.19
C ARG A 263 18.74 -5.95 -12.81
N ILE A 264 18.58 -5.65 -11.52
CA ILE A 264 18.73 -4.33 -10.91
C ILE A 264 19.62 -4.47 -9.69
N GLU A 265 20.58 -3.54 -9.55
CA GLU A 265 21.50 -3.49 -8.43
C GLU A 265 21.24 -2.20 -7.64
N ASN A 266 21.19 -2.31 -6.32
CA ASN A 266 21.14 -1.16 -5.45
C ASN A 266 22.51 -0.47 -5.42
N SER A 267 22.49 0.85 -5.45
CA SER A 267 23.72 1.69 -5.36
C SER A 267 23.95 2.28 -3.98
N ASN A 268 23.14 1.88 -3.00
CA ASN A 268 23.19 2.33 -1.61
C ASN A 268 23.05 3.86 -1.44
N SER A 269 22.22 4.50 -2.27
CA SER A 269 22.00 5.96 -2.14
C SER A 269 21.10 6.32 -0.94
N GLY A 270 20.37 5.38 -0.38
CA GLY A 270 19.39 5.63 0.68
C GLY A 270 18.08 6.24 0.17
N GLU A 271 17.95 6.46 -1.14
CA GLU A 271 16.80 7.13 -1.74
C GLU A 271 15.77 6.16 -2.30
N TRP A 272 14.53 6.62 -2.41
CA TRP A 272 13.51 5.92 -3.17
C TRP A 272 13.72 6.14 -4.67
N LYS A 273 13.90 5.04 -5.39
CA LYS A 273 14.11 5.03 -6.85
C LYS A 273 13.01 4.30 -7.58
N THR A 274 12.93 4.51 -8.86
CA THR A 274 12.02 3.78 -9.76
C THR A 274 12.81 3.08 -10.86
N LYS A 275 12.39 1.86 -11.18
CA LYS A 275 12.88 1.12 -12.36
C LYS A 275 11.69 0.74 -13.23
N SER A 276 11.80 1.01 -14.52
CA SER A 276 10.78 0.62 -15.50
C SER A 276 11.34 -0.39 -16.49
N VAL A 277 10.52 -1.39 -16.83
CA VAL A 277 10.79 -2.41 -17.85
C VAL A 277 9.57 -2.55 -18.74
N LEU A 278 9.79 -2.72 -20.04
CA LEU A 278 8.74 -3.07 -20.98
C LEU A 278 8.66 -4.60 -21.07
N LEU A 279 7.48 -5.12 -20.82
CA LEU A 279 7.21 -6.56 -20.84
C LEU A 279 6.09 -6.87 -21.82
N PRO A 280 6.24 -7.89 -22.68
CA PRO A 280 5.17 -8.34 -23.57
C PRO A 280 4.19 -9.25 -22.83
N GLU A 281 2.92 -9.16 -23.19
CA GLU A 281 1.84 -10.09 -22.78
C GLU A 281 1.82 -10.42 -21.29
N VAL A 282 1.89 -9.37 -20.45
CA VAL A 282 2.01 -9.53 -19.00
C VAL A 282 0.68 -9.95 -18.39
N SER A 283 0.65 -11.13 -17.81
CA SER A 283 -0.42 -11.59 -16.91
C SER A 283 0.04 -11.64 -15.45
N GLU A 284 1.30 -11.90 -15.23
CA GLU A 284 1.93 -11.96 -13.92
C GLU A 284 3.28 -11.27 -13.93
N ILE A 285 3.63 -10.62 -12.83
CA ILE A 285 4.91 -9.94 -12.60
C ILE A 285 5.61 -10.63 -11.45
N VAL A 286 6.92 -10.79 -11.58
CA VAL A 286 7.74 -11.39 -10.53
C VAL A 286 8.91 -10.47 -10.19
N LEU A 287 9.08 -10.24 -8.90
CA LEU A 287 10.30 -9.69 -8.31
C LEU A 287 11.05 -10.85 -7.65
N ASN A 288 12.31 -11.05 -8.02
CA ASN A 288 13.15 -12.10 -7.44
C ASN A 288 14.36 -11.49 -6.74
N TYR A 289 14.66 -12.00 -5.56
CA TYR A 289 15.95 -11.82 -4.92
C TYR A 289 17.03 -12.55 -5.73
N VAL A 290 18.15 -11.90 -5.95
CA VAL A 290 19.30 -12.49 -6.64
C VAL A 290 20.47 -12.67 -5.68
N SER A 291 20.87 -11.58 -4.99
CA SER A 291 21.97 -11.63 -4.03
C SER A 291 22.01 -10.36 -3.15
N GLY A 292 22.87 -10.37 -2.13
CA GLY A 292 23.10 -9.22 -1.28
C GLY A 292 22.04 -9.01 -0.19
N GLU A 293 21.77 -7.77 0.16
CA GLU A 293 20.78 -7.41 1.16
C GLU A 293 19.36 -7.41 0.58
N ASP A 294 18.37 -7.58 1.46
CA ASP A 294 16.96 -7.55 1.05
C ASP A 294 16.53 -6.14 0.63
N THR A 295 16.04 -6.02 -0.59
CA THR A 295 15.52 -4.75 -1.12
C THR A 295 14.09 -4.54 -0.67
N VAL A 296 13.76 -3.31 -0.30
CA VAL A 296 12.41 -2.88 0.08
C VAL A 296 11.70 -2.27 -1.11
N PHE A 297 10.48 -2.74 -1.37
CA PHE A 297 9.62 -2.27 -2.46
C PHE A 297 8.40 -1.56 -1.92
N HIS A 298 7.98 -0.50 -2.58
CA HIS A 298 6.81 0.29 -2.18
C HIS A 298 5.64 0.14 -3.13
N LEU A 299 5.86 0.31 -4.44
CA LEU A 299 4.78 0.39 -5.42
C LEU A 299 5.17 -0.32 -6.72
N ILE A 300 4.29 -1.15 -7.20
CA ILE A 300 4.35 -1.74 -8.54
C ILE A 300 3.22 -1.15 -9.36
N GLU A 301 3.55 -0.51 -10.47
CA GLU A 301 2.59 0.03 -11.43
C GLU A 301 2.76 -0.65 -12.79
N VAL A 302 1.65 -0.95 -13.43
CA VAL A 302 1.59 -1.48 -14.80
C VAL A 302 0.81 -0.52 -15.65
N LYS A 303 1.39 0.00 -16.71
CA LYS A 303 0.73 0.87 -17.68
C LYS A 303 0.68 0.18 -19.05
N LYS A 304 -0.50 0.12 -19.65
CA LYS A 304 -0.64 -0.30 -21.04
C LYS A 304 0.17 0.63 -21.95
N THR A 305 0.91 0.05 -22.87
CA THR A 305 1.53 0.80 -23.96
C THR A 305 0.68 0.64 -25.21
N PRO A 306 0.55 1.69 -26.00
CA PRO A 306 -0.15 1.62 -27.28
C PRO A 306 0.36 0.51 -28.19
#